data_af4e25e3d08c56d98fc75f85f5b922fe
#
_entry.id   af4e25e3d08c56d98fc75f85f5b922fe
#
_cell.length_a   1.000
_cell.length_b   1.000
_cell.length_c   1.000
_cell.angle_alpha   90.00
_cell.angle_beta   90.00
_cell.angle_gamma   90.00
#
_symmetry.space_group_name_H-M   'P 1'
#
loop_
_entity.id
_entity.type
_entity.pdbx_description
1 polymer ?
#
loop_
_entity_poly.entity_id
_entity_poly.type
_entity_poly.pdbx_seq_one_letter_code
_entity_poly.pdbx_strand_id
1 'polypeptide(L)'
;MWLLVGLALWWCLAPVRAWGVSTSASAAVLMDADTGQVLYDHNGSRRMLIASTTKIMTALVVLERASPGEEVTVRQEHMTEGSSMYLKPGERVTVEELLYGLLLCSGNDAAAALADYCGGTASFVRRMNGLARELGMEDTSFANPSGLDDDGHYSTARDMARLAVYAAGNHTFARLCSTRSVTVGGRTMTNHNRLLRTVPGCIGMKTGYTRAAGRTLVSAAERDGRRLVAVTLQDGNDWADHAALYDWGFAQETRQETAALNREDTP
;
A
#
# COMPACT_ATOMS: atom_id res chain seq x y z
N MET A 1 -65.94 -18.56 28.96
CA MET A 1 -65.71 -18.22 27.54
C MET A 1 -64.72 -17.08 27.52
N TRP A 2 -63.46 -17.44 27.45
CA TRP A 2 -62.35 -16.47 27.48
C TRP A 2 -61.67 -16.49 26.11
N LEU A 3 -61.73 -15.38 25.37
CA LEU A 3 -61.07 -15.15 24.12
C LEU A 3 -59.61 -14.68 24.40
N LEU A 4 -58.66 -15.52 24.04
CA LEU A 4 -57.23 -15.14 23.96
C LEU A 4 -56.97 -14.47 22.62
N VAL A 5 -56.71 -13.16 22.64
CA VAL A 5 -56.22 -12.39 21.48
C VAL A 5 -54.72 -12.55 21.44
N GLY A 6 -54.21 -13.35 20.50
CA GLY A 6 -52.80 -13.48 20.19
C GLY A 6 -52.31 -12.27 19.39
N LEU A 7 -51.48 -11.42 20.01
CA LEU A 7 -50.72 -10.37 19.32
C LEU A 7 -49.50 -11.00 18.61
N ALA A 8 -49.63 -11.19 17.29
CA ALA A 8 -48.50 -11.55 16.44
C ALA A 8 -47.61 -10.28 16.23
N LEU A 9 -46.47 -10.22 16.91
CA LEU A 9 -45.41 -9.25 16.64
C LEU A 9 -44.77 -9.59 15.31
N TRP A 10 -45.17 -8.93 14.24
CA TRP A 10 -44.42 -8.89 12.99
C TRP A 10 -43.17 -8.05 13.19
N TRP A 11 -42.04 -8.69 13.33
CA TRP A 11 -40.75 -8.05 13.18
C TRP A 11 -40.59 -7.74 11.69
N CYS A 12 -40.77 -6.48 11.31
CA CYS A 12 -40.32 -5.96 10.03
C CYS A 12 -38.79 -6.04 9.98
N LEU A 13 -38.27 -7.10 9.42
CA LEU A 13 -36.88 -7.12 8.92
C LEU A 13 -36.82 -6.13 7.76
N ALA A 14 -36.52 -4.86 8.05
CA ALA A 14 -36.17 -3.91 7.02
C ALA A 14 -34.93 -4.47 6.27
N PRO A 15 -34.98 -4.56 4.93
CA PRO A 15 -33.79 -4.97 4.18
C PRO A 15 -32.69 -3.99 4.49
N VAL A 16 -31.62 -4.45 5.15
CA VAL A 16 -30.41 -3.68 5.31
C VAL A 16 -29.89 -3.47 3.88
N ARG A 17 -30.13 -2.28 3.32
CA ARG A 17 -29.52 -1.87 2.07
C ARG A 17 -28.03 -2.01 2.26
N ALA A 18 -27.43 -2.96 1.55
CA ALA A 18 -26.01 -3.03 1.39
C ALA A 18 -25.60 -1.76 0.64
N TRP A 19 -25.25 -0.71 1.38
CA TRP A 19 -24.64 0.48 0.81
C TRP A 19 -23.29 0.03 0.27
N GLY A 20 -23.15 0.05 -1.07
CA GLY A 20 -21.85 -0.18 -1.71
C GLY A 20 -20.89 0.91 -1.24
N VAL A 21 -19.65 0.54 -0.93
CA VAL A 21 -18.59 1.51 -0.71
C VAL A 21 -18.28 2.23 -2.03
N SER A 22 -17.94 3.50 -1.97
CA SER A 22 -17.46 4.27 -3.10
C SER A 22 -16.25 5.09 -2.69
N THR A 23 -15.40 5.45 -3.65
CA THR A 23 -14.21 6.27 -3.44
C THR A 23 -14.23 7.49 -4.36
N SER A 24 -13.51 8.55 -3.99
CA SER A 24 -13.27 9.73 -4.84
C SER A 24 -12.09 9.51 -5.80
N ALA A 25 -11.40 8.38 -5.71
CA ALA A 25 -10.26 8.03 -6.54
C ALA A 25 -10.66 7.84 -8.02
N SER A 26 -9.75 8.19 -8.94
CA SER A 26 -9.90 7.88 -10.36
C SER A 26 -9.76 6.37 -10.65
N ALA A 27 -9.00 5.65 -9.82
CA ALA A 27 -8.93 4.19 -9.79
C ALA A 27 -8.71 3.70 -8.35
N ALA A 28 -9.39 2.63 -7.96
CA ALA A 28 -9.26 2.03 -6.65
C ALA A 28 -9.50 0.52 -6.67
N VAL A 29 -8.77 -0.18 -5.80
CA VAL A 29 -8.91 -1.62 -5.57
C VAL A 29 -8.83 -1.91 -4.07
N LEU A 30 -9.73 -2.77 -3.58
CA LEU A 30 -9.57 -3.48 -2.31
C LEU A 30 -9.39 -4.96 -2.61
N MET A 31 -8.33 -5.56 -2.09
CA MET A 31 -7.98 -6.96 -2.29
C MET A 31 -7.77 -7.67 -0.95
N ASP A 32 -8.29 -8.87 -0.85
CA ASP A 32 -7.97 -9.80 0.23
C ASP A 32 -6.56 -10.34 0.00
N ALA A 33 -5.67 -10.14 0.96
CA ALA A 33 -4.26 -10.48 0.80
C ALA A 33 -3.99 -12.00 0.94
N ASP A 34 -4.86 -12.73 1.60
CA ASP A 34 -4.69 -14.17 1.84
C ASP A 34 -5.20 -14.99 0.66
N THR A 35 -6.28 -14.54 0.02
CA THR A 35 -6.93 -15.24 -1.11
C THR A 35 -6.59 -14.65 -2.48
N GLY A 36 -6.11 -13.40 -2.54
CA GLY A 36 -5.93 -12.65 -3.78
C GLY A 36 -7.25 -12.16 -4.40
N GLN A 37 -8.39 -12.37 -3.74
CA GLN A 37 -9.70 -11.95 -4.24
C GLN A 37 -9.82 -10.43 -4.25
N VAL A 38 -10.28 -9.87 -5.37
CA VAL A 38 -10.66 -8.46 -5.47
C VAL A 38 -12.07 -8.28 -4.90
N LEU A 39 -12.18 -7.54 -3.81
CA LEU A 39 -13.45 -7.27 -3.11
C LEU A 39 -14.13 -6.01 -3.66
N TYR A 40 -13.34 -5.00 -4.04
CA TYR A 40 -13.80 -3.76 -4.64
C TYR A 40 -12.89 -3.38 -5.81
N ASP A 41 -13.48 -2.96 -6.91
CA ASP A 41 -12.77 -2.49 -8.09
C ASP A 41 -13.49 -1.30 -8.71
N HIS A 42 -12.77 -0.19 -8.82
CA HIS A 42 -13.17 0.97 -9.59
C HIS A 42 -12.03 1.33 -10.55
N ASN A 43 -12.22 1.08 -11.85
CA ASN A 43 -11.20 1.35 -12.87
C ASN A 43 -9.83 0.71 -12.56
N GLY A 44 -9.80 -0.41 -11.83
CA GLY A 44 -8.60 -1.01 -11.25
C GLY A 44 -7.53 -1.41 -12.25
N SER A 45 -7.87 -1.61 -13.53
CA SER A 45 -6.94 -1.93 -14.62
C SER A 45 -6.50 -0.71 -15.44
N ARG A 46 -6.90 0.52 -15.08
CA ARG A 46 -6.48 1.73 -15.77
C ARG A 46 -5.02 2.04 -15.47
N ARG A 47 -4.18 2.17 -16.50
CA ARG A 47 -2.78 2.64 -16.36
C ARG A 47 -2.75 4.09 -15.93
N MET A 48 -2.01 4.38 -14.88
CA MET A 48 -1.90 5.70 -14.27
C MET A 48 -0.50 5.93 -13.71
N LEU A 49 -0.12 7.19 -13.52
CA LEU A 49 1.06 7.56 -12.74
C LEU A 49 0.83 7.18 -11.28
N ILE A 50 1.85 6.60 -10.65
CA ILE A 50 1.77 6.04 -9.30
C ILE A 50 2.60 6.79 -8.26
N ALA A 51 3.35 7.80 -8.72
CA ALA A 51 4.22 8.60 -7.86
C ALA A 51 5.09 7.72 -6.92
N SER A 52 5.33 8.17 -5.71
CA SER A 52 6.20 7.49 -4.73
C SER A 52 5.67 6.17 -4.18
N THR A 53 4.48 5.68 -4.58
CA THR A 53 4.09 4.30 -4.28
C THR A 53 4.99 3.28 -4.99
N THR A 54 5.71 3.69 -6.04
CA THR A 54 6.85 3.01 -6.67
C THR A 54 7.86 2.48 -5.66
N LYS A 55 8.08 3.20 -4.56
CA LYS A 55 9.10 2.89 -3.56
C LYS A 55 8.83 1.57 -2.78
N ILE A 56 7.63 1.01 -2.91
CA ILE A 56 7.34 -0.36 -2.45
C ILE A 56 8.19 -1.34 -3.27
N MET A 57 8.15 -1.25 -4.59
CA MET A 57 8.97 -2.08 -5.50
C MET A 57 10.45 -1.84 -5.25
N THR A 58 10.86 -0.58 -5.08
CA THR A 58 12.26 -0.23 -4.78
C THR A 58 12.75 -0.90 -3.52
N ALA A 59 12.00 -0.84 -2.43
CA ALA A 59 12.37 -1.48 -1.17
C ALA A 59 12.51 -3.00 -1.32
N LEU A 60 11.60 -3.65 -2.04
CA LEU A 60 11.65 -5.10 -2.28
C LEU A 60 12.89 -5.51 -3.06
N VAL A 61 13.22 -4.80 -4.15
CA VAL A 61 14.42 -5.08 -4.96
C VAL A 61 15.71 -4.84 -4.16
N VAL A 62 15.73 -3.84 -3.27
CA VAL A 62 16.86 -3.64 -2.35
C VAL A 62 17.01 -4.82 -1.40
N LEU A 63 15.92 -5.26 -0.77
CA LEU A 63 15.92 -6.37 0.19
C LEU A 63 16.27 -7.73 -0.44
N GLU A 64 16.16 -7.87 -1.76
CA GLU A 64 16.68 -9.03 -2.50
C GLU A 64 18.20 -8.98 -2.71
N ARG A 65 18.83 -7.81 -2.66
CA ARG A 65 20.21 -7.58 -3.13
C ARG A 65 21.18 -7.12 -2.07
N ALA A 66 20.67 -6.60 -0.96
CA ALA A 66 21.50 -6.01 0.09
C ALA A 66 20.93 -6.32 1.47
N SER A 67 21.84 -6.55 2.42
CA SER A 67 21.47 -6.72 3.81
C SER A 67 21.29 -5.39 4.52
N PRO A 68 20.32 -5.24 5.45
CA PRO A 68 20.04 -3.99 6.14
C PRO A 68 21.25 -3.32 6.80
N GLY A 69 22.22 -4.09 7.31
CA GLY A 69 23.42 -3.58 7.99
C GLY A 69 24.57 -3.16 7.06
N GLU A 70 24.45 -3.35 5.74
CA GLU A 70 25.49 -2.93 4.80
C GLU A 70 25.56 -1.41 4.71
N GLU A 71 26.79 -0.86 4.56
CA GLU A 71 27.02 0.57 4.49
C GLU A 71 27.11 1.07 3.04
N VAL A 72 26.44 2.18 2.79
CA VAL A 72 26.41 2.90 1.52
C VAL A 72 27.09 4.24 1.69
N THR A 73 28.03 4.57 0.80
CA THR A 73 28.63 5.92 0.73
C THR A 73 27.78 6.78 -0.18
N VAL A 74 27.22 7.85 0.36
CA VAL A 74 26.40 8.82 -0.38
C VAL A 74 27.28 9.62 -1.35
N ARG A 75 26.82 9.80 -2.59
CA ARG A 75 27.52 10.57 -3.63
C ARG A 75 26.71 11.80 -4.04
N GLN A 76 27.34 12.73 -4.74
CA GLN A 76 26.68 13.95 -5.23
C GLN A 76 25.53 13.65 -6.18
N GLU A 77 25.65 12.62 -7.02
CA GLU A 77 24.63 12.19 -7.97
C GLU A 77 23.38 11.60 -7.33
N HIS A 78 23.41 11.28 -6.03
CA HIS A 78 22.23 10.84 -5.28
C HIS A 78 21.33 12.02 -4.86
N MET A 79 21.82 13.25 -4.97
CA MET A 79 21.06 14.46 -4.64
C MET A 79 20.04 14.74 -5.74
N THR A 80 18.83 14.23 -5.55
CA THR A 80 17.72 14.33 -6.50
C THR A 80 16.65 15.28 -5.98
N GLU A 81 15.84 15.83 -6.88
CA GLU A 81 14.74 16.72 -6.53
C GLU A 81 13.59 16.00 -5.80
N GLY A 82 12.74 16.77 -5.14
CA GLY A 82 11.52 16.31 -4.46
C GLY A 82 11.76 15.92 -3.01
N SER A 83 11.04 14.90 -2.52
CA SER A 83 11.13 14.46 -1.13
C SER A 83 12.52 13.89 -0.81
N SER A 84 13.07 14.20 0.34
CA SER A 84 14.43 13.86 0.74
C SER A 84 14.48 13.43 2.22
N MET A 85 15.41 12.55 2.56
CA MET A 85 15.85 12.32 3.95
C MET A 85 17.06 13.18 4.33
N TYR A 86 17.42 14.11 3.46
CA TYR A 86 18.51 15.08 3.63
C TYR A 86 19.89 14.43 3.77
N LEU A 87 20.21 13.52 2.85
CA LEU A 87 21.55 12.95 2.71
C LEU A 87 22.59 14.01 2.34
N LYS A 88 23.85 13.76 2.69
CA LYS A 88 24.97 14.62 2.34
C LYS A 88 26.02 13.82 1.59
N PRO A 89 26.61 14.35 0.50
CA PRO A 89 27.72 13.68 -0.18
C PRO A 89 28.88 13.38 0.77
N GLY A 90 29.44 12.17 0.65
CA GLY A 90 30.50 11.65 1.52
C GLY A 90 30.00 11.00 2.81
N GLU A 91 28.72 11.11 3.13
CA GLU A 91 28.12 10.47 4.31
C GLU A 91 28.10 8.94 4.14
N ARG A 92 28.30 8.20 5.23
CA ARG A 92 28.13 6.75 5.29
C ARG A 92 26.85 6.45 6.06
N VAL A 93 25.96 5.71 5.44
CA VAL A 93 24.65 5.34 6.00
C VAL A 93 24.38 3.87 5.71
N THR A 94 23.63 3.20 6.58
CA THR A 94 23.27 1.80 6.35
C THR A 94 22.10 1.68 5.35
N VAL A 95 22.00 0.53 4.72
CA VAL A 95 20.85 0.17 3.86
C VAL A 95 19.53 0.31 4.64
N GLU A 96 19.49 -0.05 5.92
CA GLU A 96 18.30 0.09 6.76
C GLU A 96 17.91 1.56 6.97
N GLU A 97 18.88 2.44 7.23
CA GLU A 97 18.65 3.88 7.35
C GLU A 97 18.07 4.46 6.06
N LEU A 98 18.62 4.05 4.92
CA LEU A 98 18.12 4.45 3.61
C LEU A 98 16.71 3.91 3.35
N LEU A 99 16.41 2.67 3.74
CA LEU A 99 15.06 2.09 3.62
C LEU A 99 14.05 2.83 4.51
N TYR A 100 14.43 3.26 5.71
CA TYR A 100 13.58 4.14 6.53
C TYR A 100 13.33 5.48 5.84
N GLY A 101 14.37 6.12 5.31
CA GLY A 101 14.23 7.36 4.53
C GLY A 101 13.33 7.19 3.30
N LEU A 102 13.50 6.09 2.57
CA LEU A 102 12.71 5.71 1.41
C LEU A 102 11.21 5.59 1.74
N LEU A 103 10.89 4.84 2.80
CA LEU A 103 9.50 4.48 3.12
C LEU A 103 8.79 5.53 3.98
N LEU A 104 9.44 6.10 4.99
CA LEU A 104 8.81 7.04 5.91
C LEU A 104 8.78 8.47 5.35
N CYS A 105 9.93 8.96 4.87
CA CYS A 105 10.09 10.32 4.34
C CYS A 105 9.89 10.41 2.83
N SER A 106 9.73 9.26 2.15
CA SER A 106 9.63 9.24 0.69
C SER A 106 10.89 9.75 -0.04
N GLY A 107 12.09 9.62 0.58
CA GLY A 107 13.34 10.17 0.08
C GLY A 107 13.70 9.70 -1.33
N ASN A 108 13.81 10.64 -2.26
CA ASN A 108 14.29 10.37 -3.62
C ASN A 108 15.81 10.17 -3.63
N ASP A 109 16.51 10.90 -2.77
CA ASP A 109 17.94 10.72 -2.47
C ASP A 109 18.24 9.30 -1.96
N ALA A 110 17.42 8.78 -1.04
CA ALA A 110 17.53 7.40 -0.58
C ALA A 110 17.28 6.39 -1.72
N ALA A 111 16.28 6.63 -2.56
CA ALA A 111 15.99 5.78 -3.71
C ALA A 111 17.17 5.73 -4.70
N ALA A 112 17.78 6.88 -4.98
CA ALA A 112 18.94 6.99 -5.86
C ALA A 112 20.17 6.26 -5.28
N ALA A 113 20.49 6.50 -4.00
CA ALA A 113 21.61 5.86 -3.32
C ALA A 113 21.46 4.32 -3.27
N LEU A 114 20.26 3.82 -2.95
CA LEU A 114 19.97 2.39 -2.91
C LEU A 114 20.06 1.75 -4.30
N ALA A 115 19.50 2.39 -5.33
CA ALA A 115 19.56 1.87 -6.70
C ALA A 115 21.00 1.82 -7.24
N ASP A 116 21.80 2.84 -6.93
CA ASP A 116 23.19 2.86 -7.32
C ASP A 116 24.00 1.78 -6.60
N TYR A 117 23.84 1.66 -5.28
CA TYR A 117 24.46 0.61 -4.47
C TYR A 117 24.13 -0.80 -4.98
N CYS A 118 22.90 -1.04 -5.38
CA CYS A 118 22.44 -2.32 -5.92
C CYS A 118 22.79 -2.57 -7.39
N GLY A 119 23.83 -1.90 -7.93
CA GLY A 119 24.37 -2.15 -9.26
C GLY A 119 23.99 -1.13 -10.33
N GLY A 120 23.63 0.08 -9.92
CA GLY A 120 23.34 1.23 -10.77
C GLY A 120 21.88 1.26 -11.25
N THR A 121 21.38 2.48 -11.46
CA THR A 121 19.96 2.76 -11.76
C THR A 121 19.42 1.95 -12.92
N ALA A 122 20.16 1.82 -14.03
CA ALA A 122 19.67 1.08 -15.20
C ALA A 122 19.49 -0.43 -14.91
N SER A 123 20.42 -1.04 -14.17
CA SER A 123 20.31 -2.45 -13.76
C SER A 123 19.18 -2.65 -12.74
N PHE A 124 19.04 -1.69 -11.83
CA PHE A 124 18.01 -1.69 -10.80
C PHE A 124 16.61 -1.62 -11.41
N VAL A 125 16.37 -0.69 -12.33
CA VAL A 125 15.09 -0.54 -13.04
C VAL A 125 14.76 -1.82 -13.86
N ARG A 126 15.75 -2.43 -14.51
CA ARG A 126 15.52 -3.74 -15.16
C ARG A 126 15.05 -4.81 -14.17
N ARG A 127 15.60 -4.84 -12.95
CA ARG A 127 15.16 -5.79 -11.91
C ARG A 127 13.76 -5.45 -11.40
N MET A 128 13.41 -4.16 -11.20
CA MET A 128 12.04 -3.75 -10.85
C MET A 128 11.02 -4.28 -11.85
N ASN A 129 11.29 -4.09 -13.15
CA ASN A 129 10.43 -4.61 -14.21
C ASN A 129 10.47 -6.14 -14.32
N GLY A 130 11.58 -6.79 -13.95
CA GLY A 130 11.69 -8.24 -13.81
C GLY A 130 10.74 -8.76 -12.75
N LEU A 131 10.82 -8.20 -11.54
CA LEU A 131 9.95 -8.57 -10.42
C LEU A 131 8.47 -8.27 -10.72
N ALA A 132 8.18 -7.17 -11.41
CA ALA A 132 6.81 -6.86 -11.84
C ALA A 132 6.24 -7.99 -12.72
N ARG A 133 6.99 -8.49 -13.69
CA ARG A 133 6.57 -9.64 -14.53
C ARG A 133 6.39 -10.91 -13.71
N GLU A 134 7.29 -11.20 -12.76
CA GLU A 134 7.21 -12.37 -11.88
C GLU A 134 5.94 -12.33 -11.02
N LEU A 135 5.47 -11.13 -10.65
CA LEU A 135 4.25 -10.90 -9.87
C LEU A 135 2.97 -10.82 -10.74
N GLY A 136 3.07 -10.97 -12.06
CA GLY A 136 1.94 -10.84 -12.98
C GLY A 136 1.39 -9.41 -13.07
N MET A 137 2.25 -8.39 -12.89
CA MET A 137 1.91 -6.98 -13.05
C MET A 137 2.03 -6.58 -14.53
N GLU A 138 1.10 -7.05 -15.36
CA GLU A 138 1.19 -6.98 -16.83
C GLU A 138 1.00 -5.55 -17.37
N ASP A 139 0.32 -4.68 -16.60
CA ASP A 139 0.05 -3.29 -16.96
C ASP A 139 0.95 -2.32 -16.18
N THR A 140 2.18 -2.73 -15.88
CA THR A 140 3.14 -1.95 -15.08
C THR A 140 4.47 -1.80 -15.80
N SER A 141 5.01 -0.58 -15.74
CA SER A 141 6.37 -0.25 -16.19
C SER A 141 7.01 0.74 -15.22
N PHE A 142 8.22 0.44 -14.80
CA PHE A 142 9.04 1.32 -13.97
C PHE A 142 10.15 1.92 -14.82
N ALA A 143 10.29 3.26 -14.81
CA ALA A 143 11.35 4.00 -15.47
C ALA A 143 12.43 4.49 -14.49
N ASN A 144 12.09 4.61 -13.20
CA ASN A 144 13.01 5.08 -12.16
C ASN A 144 12.64 4.47 -10.79
N PRO A 145 13.57 4.53 -9.78
CA PRO A 145 13.33 3.94 -8.47
C PRO A 145 12.53 4.85 -7.51
N SER A 146 12.26 6.09 -7.87
CA SER A 146 11.65 7.09 -6.98
C SER A 146 10.15 7.29 -7.20
N GLY A 147 9.67 7.06 -8.42
CA GLY A 147 8.31 7.36 -8.86
C GLY A 147 8.12 8.81 -9.34
N LEU A 148 9.20 9.48 -9.73
CA LEU A 148 9.10 10.72 -10.49
C LEU A 148 8.42 10.47 -11.83
N ASP A 149 7.67 11.46 -12.29
CA ASP A 149 6.88 11.35 -13.51
C ASP A 149 7.76 11.10 -14.74
N ASP A 150 7.38 10.11 -15.56
CA ASP A 150 8.02 9.71 -16.80
C ASP A 150 6.98 8.99 -17.65
N ASP A 151 6.98 9.21 -18.97
CA ASP A 151 6.01 8.60 -19.89
C ASP A 151 6.04 7.05 -19.88
N GLY A 152 7.20 6.47 -19.57
CA GLY A 152 7.39 5.03 -19.37
C GLY A 152 7.11 4.52 -17.96
N HIS A 153 6.65 5.39 -17.03
CA HIS A 153 6.45 5.05 -15.62
C HIS A 153 4.98 5.03 -15.24
N TYR A 154 4.38 3.86 -15.23
CA TYR A 154 2.96 3.67 -14.91
C TYR A 154 2.69 2.33 -14.23
N SER A 155 1.53 2.23 -13.60
CA SER A 155 0.95 0.98 -13.12
C SER A 155 -0.58 1.10 -13.07
N THR A 156 -1.22 0.07 -12.53
CA THR A 156 -2.66 0.04 -12.27
C THR A 156 -2.91 -0.16 -10.77
N ALA A 157 -4.10 0.21 -10.29
CA ALA A 157 -4.46 -0.05 -8.89
C ALA A 157 -4.45 -1.56 -8.58
N ARG A 158 -4.82 -2.40 -9.56
CA ARG A 158 -4.84 -3.85 -9.43
C ARG A 158 -3.42 -4.43 -9.34
N ASP A 159 -2.49 -3.97 -10.16
CA ASP A 159 -1.09 -4.41 -10.11
C ASP A 159 -0.39 -3.94 -8.83
N MET A 160 -0.66 -2.69 -8.41
CA MET A 160 -0.15 -2.19 -7.15
C MET A 160 -0.71 -2.94 -5.93
N ALA A 161 -1.94 -3.47 -6.01
CA ALA A 161 -2.47 -4.35 -4.98
C ALA A 161 -1.73 -5.69 -4.93
N ARG A 162 -1.42 -6.32 -6.09
CA ARG A 162 -0.57 -7.52 -6.15
C ARG A 162 0.80 -7.29 -5.53
N LEU A 163 1.44 -6.17 -5.90
CA LEU A 163 2.72 -5.78 -5.31
C LEU A 163 2.64 -5.63 -3.79
N ALA A 164 1.58 -5.01 -3.29
CA ALA A 164 1.37 -4.79 -1.87
C ALA A 164 1.12 -6.11 -1.10
N VAL A 165 0.37 -7.05 -1.68
CA VAL A 165 0.19 -8.40 -1.12
C VAL A 165 1.54 -9.10 -0.98
N TYR A 166 2.35 -9.09 -2.04
CA TYR A 166 3.69 -9.69 -2.01
C TYR A 166 4.60 -9.00 -0.97
N ALA A 167 4.57 -7.66 -0.92
CA ALA A 167 5.36 -6.88 0.04
C ALA A 167 4.98 -7.17 1.49
N ALA A 168 3.69 -7.37 1.77
CA ALA A 168 3.19 -7.68 3.10
C ALA A 168 3.74 -9.01 3.66
N GLY A 169 4.13 -9.95 2.79
CA GLY A 169 4.79 -11.20 3.16
C GLY A 169 6.27 -11.05 3.54
N ASN A 170 6.90 -9.92 3.24
CA ASN A 170 8.30 -9.67 3.61
C ASN A 170 8.38 -9.02 5.00
N HIS A 171 8.86 -9.75 6.00
CA HIS A 171 8.93 -9.28 7.39
C HIS A 171 9.74 -8.00 7.58
N THR A 172 10.84 -7.83 6.86
CA THR A 172 11.66 -6.61 6.96
C THR A 172 10.91 -5.42 6.37
N PHE A 173 10.31 -5.57 5.20
CA PHE A 173 9.47 -4.53 4.59
C PHE A 173 8.30 -4.15 5.51
N ALA A 174 7.56 -5.14 6.03
CA ALA A 174 6.42 -4.93 6.91
C ALA A 174 6.82 -4.15 8.17
N ARG A 175 7.92 -4.52 8.83
CA ARG A 175 8.48 -3.80 9.99
C ARG A 175 8.82 -2.34 9.65
N LEU A 176 9.50 -2.12 8.54
CA LEU A 176 9.93 -0.78 8.14
C LEU A 176 8.71 0.10 7.81
N CYS A 177 7.80 -0.36 6.95
CA CYS A 177 6.68 0.45 6.48
C CYS A 177 5.61 0.70 7.56
N SER A 178 5.49 -0.15 8.58
CA SER A 178 4.59 0.04 9.73
C SER A 178 5.17 0.97 10.82
N THR A 179 6.45 1.30 10.74
CA THR A 179 7.10 2.20 11.70
C THR A 179 6.50 3.60 11.62
N ARG A 180 5.96 4.11 12.73
CA ARG A 180 5.35 5.45 12.80
C ARG A 180 6.38 6.57 12.85
N SER A 181 7.46 6.35 13.60
CA SER A 181 8.59 7.26 13.70
C SER A 181 9.81 6.51 14.20
N VAL A 182 11.00 6.90 13.76
CA VAL A 182 12.27 6.32 14.17
C VAL A 182 13.34 7.41 14.23
N THR A 183 14.26 7.27 15.17
CA THR A 183 15.50 8.08 15.19
C THR A 183 16.67 7.14 14.97
N VAL A 184 17.36 7.29 13.84
CA VAL A 184 18.47 6.46 13.41
C VAL A 184 19.42 7.31 12.54
N GLY A 185 20.73 7.05 12.61
CA GLY A 185 21.73 7.83 11.87
C GLY A 185 21.67 9.34 12.16
N GLY A 186 21.31 9.74 13.38
CA GLY A 186 21.15 11.15 13.75
C GLY A 186 19.91 11.84 13.12
N ARG A 187 19.03 11.12 12.45
CA ARG A 187 17.79 11.63 11.83
C ARG A 187 16.55 11.11 12.54
N THR A 188 15.60 11.99 12.84
CA THR A 188 14.26 11.60 13.25
C THR A 188 13.35 11.64 12.03
N MET A 189 12.83 10.48 11.65
CA MET A 189 11.96 10.29 10.49
C MET A 189 10.56 9.89 10.93
N THR A 190 9.55 10.59 10.43
CA THR A 190 8.13 10.31 10.72
C THR A 190 7.42 9.85 9.46
N ASN A 191 6.68 8.76 9.58
CA ASN A 191 5.94 8.19 8.47
C ASN A 191 4.82 9.11 8.01
N HIS A 192 4.80 9.41 6.72
CA HIS A 192 3.76 10.22 6.08
C HIS A 192 2.38 9.53 6.04
N ASN A 193 2.33 8.21 6.19
CA ASN A 193 1.08 7.45 6.20
C ASN A 193 0.30 7.68 7.50
N ARG A 194 -0.74 8.52 7.42
CA ARG A 194 -1.61 8.85 8.57
C ARG A 194 -2.46 7.67 9.03
N LEU A 195 -2.78 6.72 8.13
CA LEU A 195 -3.61 5.56 8.46
C LEU A 195 -3.02 4.71 9.58
N LEU A 196 -1.68 4.70 9.75
CA LEU A 196 -1.01 4.04 10.88
C LEU A 196 -1.47 4.54 12.26
N ARG A 197 -2.12 5.72 12.32
CA ARG A 197 -2.62 6.32 13.57
C ARG A 197 -4.14 6.39 13.62
N THR A 198 -4.82 6.33 12.47
CA THR A 198 -6.25 6.62 12.35
C THR A 198 -7.10 5.42 12.00
N VAL A 199 -6.51 4.35 11.41
CA VAL A 199 -7.24 3.15 11.02
C VAL A 199 -6.80 1.97 11.89
N PRO A 200 -7.72 1.34 12.63
CA PRO A 200 -7.43 0.15 13.42
C PRO A 200 -6.85 -0.97 12.53
N GLY A 201 -5.78 -1.60 13.01
CA GLY A 201 -5.10 -2.68 12.30
C GLY A 201 -4.25 -2.24 11.10
N CYS A 202 -4.12 -0.94 10.78
CA CYS A 202 -3.26 -0.49 9.68
C CYS A 202 -1.78 -0.84 9.93
N ILE A 203 -1.15 -1.52 8.96
CA ILE A 203 0.23 -2.00 9.01
C ILE A 203 1.15 -1.38 7.94
N GLY A 204 0.69 -0.40 7.21
CA GLY A 204 1.46 0.31 6.17
C GLY A 204 0.54 0.84 5.08
N MET A 205 1.01 1.22 3.86
CA MET A 205 2.38 1.04 3.35
C MET A 205 3.01 2.37 2.88
N LYS A 206 2.55 2.91 1.73
CA LYS A 206 3.23 4.02 1.08
C LYS A 206 2.27 5.04 0.47
N THR A 207 2.57 6.32 0.71
CA THR A 207 1.92 7.48 0.09
C THR A 207 2.69 7.94 -1.14
N GLY A 208 2.01 8.56 -2.09
CA GLY A 208 2.66 9.21 -3.22
C GLY A 208 1.91 10.48 -3.64
N TYR A 209 2.65 11.39 -4.21
CA TYR A 209 2.12 12.61 -4.81
C TYR A 209 3.10 13.19 -5.83
N THR A 210 2.62 13.48 -7.01
CA THR A 210 3.20 14.46 -7.93
C THR A 210 2.05 15.34 -8.45
N ARG A 211 2.37 16.43 -9.12
CA ARG A 211 1.31 17.28 -9.70
C ARG A 211 0.51 16.53 -10.77
N ALA A 212 1.16 15.68 -11.56
CA ALA A 212 0.51 14.93 -12.62
C ALA A 212 -0.26 13.70 -12.09
N ALA A 213 0.33 12.95 -11.15
CA ALA A 213 -0.30 11.76 -10.57
C ALA A 213 -1.48 12.09 -9.64
N GLY A 214 -1.48 13.28 -9.02
CA GLY A 214 -2.33 13.53 -7.87
C GLY A 214 -1.88 12.72 -6.65
N ARG A 215 -2.74 12.59 -5.64
CA ARG A 215 -2.46 11.76 -4.45
C ARG A 215 -2.67 10.29 -4.79
N THR A 216 -1.74 9.46 -4.38
CA THR A 216 -1.78 8.00 -4.50
C THR A 216 -1.50 7.38 -3.15
N LEU A 217 -2.18 6.29 -2.83
CA LEU A 217 -2.00 5.60 -1.57
C LEU A 217 -2.10 4.09 -1.78
N VAL A 218 -1.13 3.37 -1.23
CA VAL A 218 -1.16 1.93 -1.05
C VAL A 218 -1.12 1.66 0.45
N SER A 219 -2.07 0.92 0.97
CA SER A 219 -2.08 0.56 2.39
C SER A 219 -2.49 -0.89 2.61
N ALA A 220 -2.21 -1.39 3.80
CA ALA A 220 -2.69 -2.68 4.28
C ALA A 220 -3.20 -2.55 5.71
N ALA A 221 -4.22 -3.33 6.04
CA ALA A 221 -4.73 -3.46 7.40
C ALA A 221 -5.01 -4.92 7.71
N GLU A 222 -4.80 -5.30 8.98
CA GLU A 222 -5.06 -6.65 9.48
C GLU A 222 -5.99 -6.57 10.69
N ARG A 223 -7.07 -7.34 10.66
CA ARG A 223 -8.03 -7.48 11.76
C ARG A 223 -8.42 -8.95 11.88
N ASP A 224 -8.40 -9.47 13.08
CA ASP A 224 -8.82 -10.85 13.41
C ASP A 224 -8.16 -11.92 12.52
N GLY A 225 -6.88 -11.72 12.17
CA GLY A 225 -6.09 -12.64 11.36
C GLY A 225 -6.29 -12.52 9.85
N ARG A 226 -7.21 -11.68 9.38
CA ARG A 226 -7.44 -11.38 7.98
C ARG A 226 -6.74 -10.11 7.57
N ARG A 227 -6.12 -10.12 6.40
CA ARG A 227 -5.40 -8.96 5.85
C ARG A 227 -6.03 -8.46 4.56
N LEU A 228 -6.32 -7.17 4.51
CA LEU A 228 -6.79 -6.47 3.32
C LEU A 228 -5.76 -5.45 2.84
N VAL A 229 -5.66 -5.30 1.52
CA VAL A 229 -4.85 -4.30 0.84
C VAL A 229 -5.77 -3.36 0.07
N ALA A 230 -5.56 -2.06 0.24
CA ALA A 230 -6.26 -1.02 -0.49
C ALA A 230 -5.27 -0.18 -1.30
N VAL A 231 -5.67 0.16 -2.53
CA VAL A 231 -4.94 1.05 -3.42
C VAL A 231 -5.89 2.09 -3.97
N THR A 232 -5.51 3.36 -3.89
CA THR A 232 -6.19 4.46 -4.59
C THR A 232 -5.19 5.28 -5.41
N LEU A 233 -5.57 5.63 -6.63
CA LEU A 233 -4.79 6.44 -7.55
C LEU A 233 -5.57 7.69 -7.94
N GLN A 234 -4.89 8.85 -7.92
CA GLN A 234 -5.47 10.17 -8.17
C GLN A 234 -6.72 10.40 -7.30
N ASP A 235 -6.50 10.38 -5.99
CA ASP A 235 -7.54 10.40 -4.98
C ASP A 235 -7.47 11.68 -4.14
N GLY A 236 -8.53 12.47 -4.17
CA GLY A 236 -8.61 13.71 -3.40
C GLY A 236 -8.85 13.51 -1.90
N ASN A 237 -9.36 12.33 -1.50
CA ASN A 237 -9.78 12.01 -0.13
C ASN A 237 -9.22 10.66 0.39
N ASP A 238 -8.00 10.33 -0.04
CA ASP A 238 -7.33 9.04 0.16
C ASP A 238 -7.44 8.45 1.58
N TRP A 239 -7.34 9.28 2.63
CA TRP A 239 -7.43 8.80 4.02
C TRP A 239 -8.81 8.29 4.38
N ALA A 240 -9.87 9.02 4.01
CA ALA A 240 -11.24 8.63 4.31
C ALA A 240 -11.69 7.46 3.41
N ASP A 241 -11.28 7.48 2.14
CA ASP A 241 -11.62 6.43 1.18
C ASP A 241 -11.02 5.08 1.60
N HIS A 242 -9.74 5.06 2.02
CA HIS A 242 -9.12 3.84 2.56
C HIS A 242 -9.79 3.36 3.85
N ALA A 243 -10.13 4.27 4.77
CA ALA A 243 -10.86 3.91 5.99
C ALA A 243 -12.21 3.25 5.67
N ALA A 244 -12.98 3.85 4.75
CA ALA A 244 -14.27 3.33 4.31
C ALA A 244 -14.15 1.97 3.59
N LEU A 245 -13.12 1.80 2.75
CA LEU A 245 -12.83 0.53 2.08
C LEU A 245 -12.55 -0.58 3.09
N TYR A 246 -11.75 -0.30 4.13
CA TYR A 246 -11.47 -1.29 5.18
C TYR A 246 -12.70 -1.61 6.01
N ASP A 247 -13.43 -0.62 6.47
CA ASP A 247 -14.63 -0.85 7.28
C ASP A 247 -15.68 -1.64 6.50
N TRP A 248 -15.84 -1.35 5.21
CA TRP A 248 -16.71 -2.13 4.33
C TRP A 248 -16.17 -3.54 4.09
N GLY A 249 -14.87 -3.70 3.77
CA GLY A 249 -14.27 -4.97 3.40
C GLY A 249 -14.24 -5.97 4.55
N PHE A 250 -13.86 -5.55 5.75
CA PHE A 250 -13.91 -6.42 6.93
C PHE A 250 -15.33 -6.80 7.34
N ALA A 251 -16.31 -5.92 7.13
CA ALA A 251 -17.72 -6.24 7.42
C ALA A 251 -18.36 -7.25 6.45
N GLN A 252 -17.79 -7.52 5.26
CA GLN A 252 -18.34 -8.47 4.30
C GLN A 252 -18.24 -9.92 4.81
N GLU A 253 -17.14 -10.31 5.42
CA GLU A 253 -16.92 -11.67 5.89
C GLU A 253 -17.83 -12.03 7.07
N THR A 254 -17.94 -11.15 8.06
CA THR A 254 -18.87 -11.33 9.18
C THR A 254 -20.29 -11.62 8.71
N ARG A 255 -20.70 -11.05 7.58
CA ARG A 255 -22.01 -11.32 6.97
C ARG A 255 -22.09 -12.68 6.28
N GLN A 256 -21.00 -13.12 5.63
CA GLN A 256 -20.95 -14.42 4.96
C GLN A 256 -20.95 -15.57 5.98
N GLU A 257 -20.17 -15.45 7.03
CA GLU A 257 -20.14 -16.41 8.15
C GLU A 257 -21.48 -16.50 8.86
N THR A 258 -22.09 -15.34 9.20
CA THR A 258 -23.43 -15.31 9.82
C THR A 258 -24.50 -15.92 8.90
N ALA A 259 -24.40 -15.69 7.58
CA ALA A 259 -25.35 -16.27 6.62
C ALA A 259 -25.13 -17.78 6.42
N ALA A 260 -23.91 -18.27 6.56
CA ALA A 260 -23.58 -19.69 6.50
C ALA A 260 -24.12 -20.42 7.74
N LEU A 261 -23.86 -19.91 8.93
CA LEU A 261 -24.38 -20.46 10.20
C LEU A 261 -25.90 -20.52 10.22
N ASN A 262 -26.59 -19.49 9.76
CA ASN A 262 -28.07 -19.47 9.70
C ASN A 262 -28.65 -20.44 8.66
N ARG A 263 -27.87 -20.99 7.71
CA ARG A 263 -28.30 -22.02 6.75
C ARG A 263 -28.15 -23.43 7.31
N GLU A 264 -27.17 -23.63 8.19
CA GLU A 264 -26.99 -24.94 8.87
C GLU A 264 -28.01 -25.18 9.98
N ASP A 265 -28.59 -24.12 10.56
CA ASP A 265 -29.60 -24.19 11.61
C ASP A 265 -31.05 -24.25 11.08
N THR A 266 -31.28 -24.41 9.77
CA THR A 266 -32.61 -24.56 9.20
C THR A 266 -32.87 -26.05 8.96
N PRO A 267 -33.79 -26.70 9.74
CA PRO A 267 -34.09 -28.14 9.65
C PRO A 267 -34.76 -28.52 8.33
#